data_d059a68d51584c8e854d713409f596f4
#
_entry.id   d059a68d51584c8e854d713409f596f4
#
_cell.length_a   1.000
_cell.length_b   1.000
_cell.length_c   1.000
_cell.angle_alpha   90.00
_cell.angle_beta   90.00
_cell.angle_gamma   90.00
#
_symmetry.space_group_name_H-M   'P 1'
#
loop_
_entity.id
_entity.type
_entity.pdbx_description
1 polymer ?
#
loop_
_entity_poly.entity_id
_entity_poly.type
_entity_poly.pdbx_seq_one_letter_code
_entity_poly.pdbx_strand_id
1 'polypeptide(L)'
;MDTKEKKRMWFCSDYGIENKYIIKRLNENEEEVFIATHEKEVKWDELNYLQKRRISKCSEKDFIIYGVGITGKEPKTNIVTLKCDENESALEQVSKIIGIRMDLDEQFISAYAKNGIEGIKSIAGMLRMDNNVVENIAENIIIRDEHAKGITLKEQAEMAQRVNSLNNKKQTDYETIIAIDELFNSNRETEFIRN
;
A
#
# COMPACT_ATOMS: atom_id res chain seq x y z
N MET A 1 16.47 31.40 -13.57
CA MET A 1 17.12 30.08 -13.37
C MET A 1 16.03 29.04 -13.49
N ASP A 2 15.94 28.38 -14.64
CA ASP A 2 15.01 27.26 -14.82
C ASP A 2 15.49 26.10 -13.93
N THR A 3 14.85 25.94 -12.79
CA THR A 3 14.99 24.71 -12.01
C THR A 3 14.34 23.59 -12.82
N LYS A 4 15.13 22.91 -13.65
CA LYS A 4 14.69 21.65 -14.29
C LYS A 4 14.15 20.75 -13.20
N GLU A 5 12.86 20.51 -13.21
CA GLU A 5 12.21 19.56 -12.32
C GLU A 5 12.88 18.19 -12.52
N LYS A 6 13.48 17.65 -11.46
CA LYS A 6 14.15 16.36 -11.54
C LYS A 6 13.09 15.30 -11.79
N LYS A 7 13.31 14.44 -12.76
CA LYS A 7 12.44 13.31 -13.04
C LYS A 7 12.47 12.33 -11.86
N ARG A 8 11.32 11.75 -11.55
CA ARG A 8 11.16 10.75 -10.49
C ARG A 8 11.11 9.35 -11.08
N MET A 9 11.60 8.38 -10.32
CA MET A 9 11.50 6.96 -10.63
C MET A 9 11.26 6.19 -9.33
N TRP A 10 10.34 5.26 -9.37
CA TRP A 10 9.88 4.54 -8.20
C TRP A 10 10.18 3.06 -8.31
N PHE A 11 10.83 2.50 -7.30
CA PHE A 11 11.03 1.06 -7.11
C PHE A 11 10.17 0.63 -5.93
N CYS A 12 9.15 -0.18 -6.18
CA CYS A 12 8.14 -0.53 -5.18
C CYS A 12 8.10 -2.04 -4.96
N SER A 13 7.95 -2.45 -3.70
CA SER A 13 7.32 -3.73 -3.38
C SER A 13 5.83 -3.62 -3.65
N ASP A 14 5.20 -4.68 -4.16
CA ASP A 14 3.75 -4.75 -4.29
C ASP A 14 3.07 -5.59 -3.19
N TYR A 15 3.81 -5.88 -2.12
CA TYR A 15 3.32 -6.64 -0.98
C TYR A 15 2.55 -5.76 0.01
N GLY A 16 1.35 -6.19 0.37
CA GLY A 16 0.47 -5.50 1.33
C GLY A 16 -0.35 -4.36 0.71
N ILE A 17 -1.42 -3.98 1.41
CA ILE A 17 -2.41 -3.03 0.89
C ILE A 17 -1.83 -1.63 0.65
N GLU A 18 -1.00 -1.12 1.57
CA GLU A 18 -0.42 0.22 1.44
C GLU A 18 0.40 0.35 0.14
N ASN A 19 1.26 -0.64 -0.15
CA ASN A 19 2.09 -0.62 -1.35
C ASN A 19 1.26 -0.73 -2.63
N LYS A 20 0.17 -1.51 -2.63
CA LYS A 20 -0.77 -1.57 -3.76
C LYS A 20 -1.41 -0.21 -4.04
N TYR A 21 -1.81 0.51 -3.00
CA TYR A 21 -2.35 1.86 -3.13
C TYR A 21 -1.31 2.88 -3.62
N ILE A 22 -0.08 2.79 -3.13
CA ILE A 22 1.03 3.59 -3.63
C ILE A 22 1.24 3.37 -5.13
N ILE A 23 1.35 2.11 -5.56
CA ILE A 23 1.55 1.77 -6.97
C ILE A 23 0.38 2.28 -7.83
N LYS A 24 -0.86 2.07 -7.38
CA LYS A 24 -2.05 2.60 -8.06
C LYS A 24 -1.95 4.12 -8.22
N ARG A 25 -1.69 4.83 -7.13
CA ARG A 25 -1.60 6.30 -7.11
C ARG A 25 -0.49 6.83 -8.03
N LEU A 26 0.66 6.20 -8.01
CA LEU A 26 1.78 6.57 -8.88
C LEU A 26 1.44 6.37 -10.36
N ASN A 27 0.80 5.25 -10.72
CA ASN A 27 0.36 4.97 -12.09
C ASN A 27 -0.70 5.96 -12.58
N GLU A 28 -1.68 6.31 -11.73
CA GLU A 28 -2.71 7.32 -12.03
C GLU A 28 -2.12 8.72 -12.29
N ASN A 29 -0.91 8.97 -11.80
CA ASN A 29 -0.20 10.24 -11.99
C ASN A 29 0.97 10.16 -12.97
N GLU A 30 0.96 9.13 -13.82
CA GLU A 30 1.95 8.92 -14.90
C GLU A 30 3.42 8.88 -14.40
N GLU A 31 3.62 8.50 -13.13
CA GLU A 31 4.95 8.31 -12.56
C GLU A 31 5.60 7.02 -13.09
N GLU A 32 6.92 7.01 -13.24
CA GLU A 32 7.66 5.83 -13.71
C GLU A 32 7.86 4.84 -12.56
N VAL A 33 7.07 3.74 -12.54
CA VAL A 33 7.03 2.74 -11.47
C VAL A 33 7.62 1.41 -11.91
N PHE A 34 8.45 0.80 -11.05
CA PHE A 34 9.00 -0.54 -11.21
C PHE A 34 8.69 -1.39 -10.00
N ILE A 35 8.12 -2.57 -10.24
CA ILE A 35 7.96 -3.56 -9.17
C ILE A 35 9.32 -4.20 -8.89
N ALA A 36 9.84 -3.94 -7.72
CA ALA A 36 11.15 -4.44 -7.28
C ALA A 36 11.05 -5.85 -6.69
N THR A 37 9.93 -6.13 -6.00
CA THR A 37 9.69 -7.42 -5.35
C THR A 37 8.18 -7.61 -5.10
N HIS A 38 7.79 -8.89 -4.95
CA HIS A 38 6.46 -9.31 -4.48
C HIS A 38 6.49 -9.72 -3.00
N GLU A 39 7.62 -9.51 -2.33
CA GLU A 39 7.81 -9.80 -0.91
C GLU A 39 7.64 -8.51 -0.09
N LYS A 40 7.45 -8.68 1.22
CA LYS A 40 7.26 -7.57 2.16
C LYS A 40 8.33 -6.48 2.01
N GLU A 41 9.57 -6.91 1.86
CA GLU A 41 10.72 -6.02 1.68
C GLU A 41 11.87 -6.74 0.96
N VAL A 42 12.69 -5.97 0.31
CA VAL A 42 13.96 -6.42 -0.31
C VAL A 42 15.04 -5.38 -0.01
N LYS A 43 16.28 -5.77 0.10
CA LYS A 43 17.37 -4.80 0.27
C LYS A 43 17.87 -4.29 -1.07
N TRP A 44 18.39 -3.05 -1.09
CA TRP A 44 18.97 -2.45 -2.28
C TRP A 44 20.08 -3.30 -2.91
N ASP A 45 20.86 -4.00 -2.10
CA ASP A 45 21.96 -4.89 -2.54
C ASP A 45 21.46 -6.27 -3.00
N GLU A 46 20.23 -6.65 -2.68
CA GLU A 46 19.57 -7.89 -3.11
C GLU A 46 18.82 -7.76 -4.43
N LEU A 47 18.60 -6.53 -4.92
CA LEU A 47 17.98 -6.29 -6.23
C LEU A 47 18.73 -7.04 -7.35
N ASN A 48 17.98 -7.52 -8.35
CA ASN A 48 18.57 -8.26 -9.45
C ASN A 48 19.43 -7.37 -10.38
N TYR A 49 20.19 -7.99 -11.26
CA TYR A 49 21.12 -7.29 -12.15
C TYR A 49 20.43 -6.23 -13.02
N LEU A 50 19.25 -6.54 -13.57
CA LEU A 50 18.53 -5.59 -14.44
C LEU A 50 18.05 -4.36 -13.66
N GLN A 51 17.55 -4.55 -12.45
CA GLN A 51 17.13 -3.47 -11.55
C GLN A 51 18.33 -2.58 -11.17
N LYS A 52 19.45 -3.18 -10.75
CA LYS A 52 20.69 -2.47 -10.44
C LYS A 52 21.23 -1.68 -11.64
N ARG A 53 21.23 -2.29 -12.83
CA ARG A 53 21.62 -1.62 -14.07
C ARG A 53 20.73 -0.42 -14.41
N ARG A 54 19.41 -0.54 -14.17
CA ARG A 54 18.47 0.56 -14.37
C ARG A 54 18.73 1.70 -13.40
N ILE A 55 18.88 1.41 -12.12
CA ILE A 55 19.26 2.37 -11.09
C ILE A 55 20.55 3.11 -11.48
N SER A 56 21.56 2.37 -11.93
CA SER A 56 22.83 2.97 -12.37
C SER A 56 22.64 3.96 -13.51
N LYS A 57 21.91 3.57 -14.56
CA LYS A 57 21.63 4.44 -15.71
C LYS A 57 20.84 5.70 -15.35
N CYS A 58 19.89 5.60 -14.41
CA CYS A 58 19.08 6.74 -13.98
C CYS A 58 19.83 7.64 -13.01
N SER A 59 20.76 7.08 -12.23
CA SER A 59 21.62 7.88 -11.35
C SER A 59 22.62 8.77 -12.10
N GLU A 60 22.93 8.45 -13.36
CA GLU A 60 23.77 9.26 -14.24
C GLU A 60 22.99 10.41 -14.91
N LYS A 61 21.66 10.39 -14.78
CA LYS A 61 20.75 11.41 -15.29
C LYS A 61 20.15 12.18 -14.11
N ASP A 62 19.49 13.29 -14.37
CA ASP A 62 18.85 14.13 -13.35
C ASP A 62 17.56 13.47 -12.75
N PHE A 63 17.68 12.24 -12.28
CA PHE A 63 16.59 11.51 -11.60
C PHE A 63 16.78 11.50 -10.10
N ILE A 64 15.64 11.52 -9.37
CA ILE A 64 15.57 11.07 -7.98
C ILE A 64 14.88 9.69 -8.01
N ILE A 65 15.48 8.73 -7.33
CA ILE A 65 14.98 7.36 -7.24
C ILE A 65 14.39 7.16 -5.85
N TYR A 66 13.13 6.75 -5.80
CA TYR A 66 12.43 6.44 -4.56
C TYR A 66 12.25 4.94 -4.41
N GLY A 67 12.49 4.42 -3.20
CA GLY A 67 12.25 3.03 -2.83
C GLY A 67 11.13 2.90 -1.83
N VAL A 68 10.13 2.07 -2.13
CA VAL A 68 8.99 1.76 -1.26
C VAL A 68 8.98 0.25 -0.98
N GLY A 69 9.02 -0.14 0.29
CA GLY A 69 9.23 -1.54 0.68
C GLY A 69 10.62 -2.06 0.32
N ILE A 70 11.59 -1.16 0.15
CA ILE A 70 13.00 -1.48 -0.05
C ILE A 70 13.77 -1.01 1.18
N THR A 71 14.71 -1.81 1.64
CA THR A 71 15.46 -1.58 2.88
C THR A 71 16.98 -1.54 2.64
N GLY A 72 17.73 -1.37 3.72
CA GLY A 72 19.19 -1.35 3.66
C GLY A 72 19.74 0.02 3.29
N LYS A 73 21.04 0.05 2.99
CA LYS A 73 21.75 1.28 2.67
C LYS A 73 21.54 1.67 1.21
N GLU A 74 21.14 2.90 1.00
CA GLU A 74 21.02 3.46 -0.35
C GLU A 74 22.37 3.41 -1.07
N PRO A 75 22.42 2.84 -2.29
CA PRO A 75 23.67 2.70 -3.02
C PRO A 75 24.24 4.02 -3.56
N LYS A 76 23.42 5.07 -3.64
CA LYS A 76 23.77 6.41 -4.16
C LYS A 76 23.00 7.52 -3.46
N THR A 77 23.51 8.75 -3.53
CA THR A 77 22.97 9.93 -2.84
C THR A 77 21.65 10.47 -3.44
N ASN A 78 21.31 10.07 -4.66
CA ASN A 78 20.04 10.46 -5.31
C ASN A 78 18.95 9.39 -5.13
N ILE A 79 19.14 8.45 -4.21
CA ILE A 79 18.16 7.43 -3.84
C ILE A 79 17.61 7.78 -2.46
N VAL A 80 16.30 7.68 -2.33
CA VAL A 80 15.55 7.97 -1.10
C VAL A 80 14.67 6.76 -0.79
N THR A 81 14.86 6.18 0.39
CA THR A 81 14.03 5.06 0.86
C THR A 81 12.90 5.62 1.70
N LEU A 82 11.67 5.37 1.27
CA LEU A 82 10.46 5.73 2.02
C LEU A 82 10.11 4.58 2.98
N LYS A 83 9.94 4.91 4.25
CA LYS A 83 9.65 3.95 5.31
C LYS A 83 8.41 4.39 6.06
N CYS A 84 7.55 3.42 6.36
CA CYS A 84 6.47 3.63 7.30
C CYS A 84 7.05 3.64 8.72
N ASP A 85 6.74 4.65 9.49
CA ASP A 85 7.00 4.74 10.93
C ASP A 85 5.74 5.21 11.68
N GLU A 86 5.83 5.42 12.98
CA GLU A 86 4.70 5.87 13.81
C GLU A 86 4.19 7.28 13.48
N ASN A 87 5.00 8.11 12.85
CA ASN A 87 4.66 9.49 12.50
C ASN A 87 4.08 9.58 11.10
N GLU A 88 4.65 8.86 10.14
CA GLU A 88 4.30 8.99 8.73
C GLU A 88 4.36 7.65 7.99
N SER A 89 3.29 7.33 7.26
CA SER A 89 3.25 6.15 6.39
C SER A 89 3.98 6.41 5.07
N ALA A 90 4.35 5.33 4.37
CA ALA A 90 4.94 5.46 3.03
C ALA A 90 3.95 6.11 2.04
N LEU A 91 2.65 5.83 2.16
CA LEU A 91 1.59 6.45 1.35
C LEU A 91 1.47 7.96 1.58
N GLU A 92 1.59 8.42 2.84
CA GLU A 92 1.64 9.85 3.17
C GLU A 92 2.83 10.55 2.53
N GLN A 93 4.02 9.93 2.64
CA GLN A 93 5.26 10.46 2.04
C GLN A 93 5.13 10.56 0.52
N VAL A 94 4.66 9.50 -0.15
CA VAL A 94 4.40 9.50 -1.61
C VAL A 94 3.44 10.61 -1.98
N SER A 95 2.31 10.72 -1.29
CA SER A 95 1.28 11.74 -1.56
C SER A 95 1.84 13.16 -1.48
N LYS A 96 2.71 13.44 -0.51
CA LYS A 96 3.41 14.73 -0.38
C LYS A 96 4.40 14.97 -1.54
N ILE A 97 5.17 13.94 -1.93
CA ILE A 97 6.17 14.06 -3.00
C ILE A 97 5.51 14.33 -4.35
N ILE A 98 4.38 13.68 -4.65
CA ILE A 98 3.66 13.91 -5.91
C ILE A 98 2.65 15.07 -5.84
N GLY A 99 2.45 15.66 -4.65
CA GLY A 99 1.60 16.85 -4.46
C GLY A 99 0.10 16.53 -4.47
N ILE A 100 -0.32 15.30 -4.14
CA ILE A 100 -1.71 14.86 -4.21
C ILE A 100 -2.26 14.58 -2.81
N ARG A 101 -3.47 15.08 -2.55
CA ARG A 101 -4.16 14.83 -1.30
C ARG A 101 -4.74 13.41 -1.26
N MET A 102 -4.52 12.73 -0.15
CA MET A 102 -5.14 11.42 0.11
C MET A 102 -6.65 11.55 0.30
N ASP A 103 -7.39 10.61 -0.27
CA ASP A 103 -8.81 10.43 0.03
C ASP A 103 -9.01 9.74 1.41
N LEU A 104 -10.27 9.52 1.78
CA LEU A 104 -10.59 8.96 3.09
C LEU A 104 -10.14 7.49 3.24
N ASP A 105 -10.30 6.68 2.18
CA ASP A 105 -9.86 5.28 2.19
C ASP A 105 -8.34 5.19 2.35
N GLU A 106 -7.60 6.01 1.63
CA GLU A 106 -6.15 6.12 1.75
C GLU A 106 -5.68 6.58 3.14
N GLN A 107 -6.43 7.49 3.78
CA GLN A 107 -6.15 7.91 5.16
C GLN A 107 -6.32 6.75 6.14
N PHE A 108 -7.35 5.93 6.00
CA PHE A 108 -7.53 4.72 6.81
C PHE A 108 -6.44 3.69 6.55
N ILE A 109 -6.05 3.45 5.30
CA ILE A 109 -4.97 2.53 4.95
C ILE A 109 -3.64 3.01 5.53
N SER A 110 -3.34 4.30 5.42
CA SER A 110 -2.16 4.92 6.01
C SER A 110 -2.14 4.77 7.54
N ALA A 111 -3.26 5.03 8.20
CA ALA A 111 -3.37 4.86 9.64
C ALA A 111 -3.21 3.39 10.08
N TYR A 112 -3.76 2.45 9.30
CA TYR A 112 -3.57 1.02 9.52
C TYR A 112 -2.12 0.61 9.34
N ALA A 113 -1.43 1.10 8.32
CA ALA A 113 -0.02 0.82 8.10
C ALA A 113 0.88 1.28 9.26
N LYS A 114 0.55 2.43 9.87
CA LYS A 114 1.29 2.98 11.02
C LYS A 114 1.00 2.25 12.33
N ASN A 115 -0.26 2.05 12.66
CA ASN A 115 -0.70 1.67 14.00
C ASN A 115 -1.73 0.52 14.02
N GLY A 116 -1.89 -0.21 12.92
CA GLY A 116 -2.87 -1.29 12.83
C GLY A 116 -4.30 -0.80 13.04
N ILE A 117 -5.12 -1.60 13.68
CA ILE A 117 -6.54 -1.31 13.97
C ILE A 117 -6.70 -0.04 14.83
N GLU A 118 -5.79 0.22 15.74
CA GLU A 118 -5.86 1.41 16.61
C GLU A 118 -5.69 2.70 15.79
N GLY A 119 -4.92 2.68 14.72
CA GLY A 119 -4.83 3.80 13.77
C GLY A 119 -6.18 4.09 13.10
N ILE A 120 -6.89 3.05 12.66
CA ILE A 120 -8.24 3.18 12.08
C ILE A 120 -9.19 3.79 13.10
N LYS A 121 -9.23 3.27 14.34
CA LYS A 121 -10.08 3.79 15.41
C LYS A 121 -9.79 5.25 15.74
N SER A 122 -8.52 5.66 15.67
CA SER A 122 -8.12 7.05 15.94
C SER A 122 -8.71 8.01 14.90
N ILE A 123 -8.60 7.70 13.60
CA ILE A 123 -9.22 8.52 12.54
C ILE A 123 -10.73 8.53 12.66
N ALA A 124 -11.34 7.36 12.85
CA ALA A 124 -12.78 7.24 13.00
C ALA A 124 -13.32 8.04 14.19
N GLY A 125 -12.60 8.07 15.31
CA GLY A 125 -12.93 8.90 16.48
C GLY A 125 -12.89 10.39 16.17
N MET A 126 -11.89 10.86 15.42
CA MET A 126 -11.84 12.26 14.96
C MET A 126 -13.01 12.61 14.04
N LEU A 127 -13.46 11.69 13.23
CA LEU A 127 -14.60 11.85 12.32
C LEU A 127 -15.95 11.58 12.99
N ARG A 128 -15.98 11.19 14.28
CA ARG A 128 -17.17 10.83 15.05
C ARG A 128 -18.00 9.73 14.40
N MET A 129 -17.34 8.71 13.86
CA MET A 129 -18.00 7.58 13.21
C MET A 129 -18.61 6.63 14.23
N ASP A 130 -19.69 5.95 13.84
CA ASP A 130 -20.30 4.88 14.62
C ASP A 130 -19.36 3.67 14.76
N ASN A 131 -19.34 3.04 15.93
CA ASN A 131 -18.45 1.90 16.20
C ASN A 131 -18.66 0.71 15.23
N ASN A 132 -19.91 0.45 14.83
CA ASN A 132 -20.18 -0.62 13.87
C ASN A 132 -19.57 -0.32 12.50
N VAL A 133 -19.61 0.95 12.07
CA VAL A 133 -18.97 1.40 10.82
C VAL A 133 -17.46 1.24 10.92
N VAL A 134 -16.88 1.58 12.06
CA VAL A 134 -15.43 1.46 12.31
C VAL A 134 -14.97 0.00 12.26
N GLU A 135 -15.74 -0.90 12.87
CA GLU A 135 -15.46 -2.35 12.84
C GLU A 135 -15.49 -2.87 11.40
N ASN A 136 -16.50 -2.50 10.61
CA ASN A 136 -16.61 -2.89 9.20
C ASN A 136 -15.44 -2.37 8.35
N ILE A 137 -15.02 -1.11 8.55
CA ILE A 137 -13.85 -0.53 7.86
C ILE A 137 -12.59 -1.31 8.22
N ALA A 138 -12.37 -1.60 9.50
CA ALA A 138 -11.19 -2.31 9.96
C ALA A 138 -11.14 -3.74 9.38
N GLU A 139 -12.24 -4.47 9.41
CA GLU A 139 -12.35 -5.81 8.82
C GLU A 139 -12.07 -5.78 7.31
N ASN A 140 -12.65 -4.82 6.58
CA ASN A 140 -12.42 -4.67 5.15
C ASN A 140 -10.95 -4.41 4.83
N ILE A 141 -10.29 -3.51 5.55
CA ILE A 141 -8.87 -3.21 5.34
C ILE A 141 -8.00 -4.44 5.63
N ILE A 142 -8.29 -5.19 6.69
CA ILE A 142 -7.55 -6.43 7.02
C ILE A 142 -7.69 -7.45 5.90
N ILE A 143 -8.90 -7.71 5.41
CA ILE A 143 -9.14 -8.65 4.33
C ILE A 143 -8.37 -8.23 3.06
N ARG A 144 -8.45 -6.97 2.69
CA ARG A 144 -7.72 -6.42 1.51
C ARG A 144 -6.21 -6.51 1.67
N ASP A 145 -5.69 -6.31 2.88
CA ASP A 145 -4.25 -6.43 3.17
C ASP A 145 -3.76 -7.87 3.07
N GLU A 146 -4.53 -8.83 3.60
CA GLU A 146 -4.24 -10.26 3.48
C GLU A 146 -4.25 -10.72 2.00
N HIS A 147 -5.22 -10.26 1.21
CA HIS A 147 -5.24 -10.46 -0.25
C HIS A 147 -4.01 -9.86 -0.94
N ALA A 148 -3.65 -8.65 -0.55
CA ALA A 148 -2.47 -7.99 -1.11
C ALA A 148 -1.16 -8.70 -0.77
N LYS A 149 -1.14 -9.47 0.31
CA LYS A 149 -0.03 -10.35 0.72
C LYS A 149 -0.07 -11.73 0.03
N GLY A 150 -1.06 -12.01 -0.80
CA GLY A 150 -1.22 -13.27 -1.52
C GLY A 150 -1.90 -14.38 -0.70
N ILE A 151 -2.52 -14.03 0.43
CA ILE A 151 -3.30 -14.99 1.23
C ILE A 151 -4.62 -15.27 0.51
N THR A 152 -4.94 -16.53 0.31
CA THR A 152 -6.16 -16.94 -0.40
C THR A 152 -7.41 -16.70 0.45
N LEU A 153 -8.57 -16.48 -0.20
CA LEU A 153 -9.87 -16.34 0.47
C LEU A 153 -10.18 -17.52 1.43
N LYS A 154 -9.72 -18.72 1.08
CA LYS A 154 -9.89 -19.90 1.92
C LYS A 154 -9.08 -19.80 3.22
N GLU A 155 -7.82 -19.41 3.12
CA GLU A 155 -6.96 -19.22 4.29
C GLU A 155 -7.46 -18.07 5.17
N GLN A 156 -7.98 -17.00 4.56
CA GLN A 156 -8.61 -15.89 5.29
C GLN A 156 -9.85 -16.35 6.07
N ALA A 157 -10.73 -17.15 5.43
CA ALA A 157 -11.89 -17.69 6.09
C ALA A 157 -11.51 -18.60 7.28
N GLU A 158 -10.46 -19.43 7.12
CA GLU A 158 -9.93 -20.25 8.20
C GLU A 158 -9.34 -19.41 9.34
N MET A 159 -8.63 -18.33 9.05
CA MET A 159 -8.12 -17.37 10.05
C MET A 159 -9.25 -16.67 10.78
N ALA A 160 -10.24 -16.15 10.03
CA ALA A 160 -11.41 -15.48 10.62
C ALA A 160 -12.20 -16.41 11.53
N GLN A 161 -12.40 -17.67 11.16
CA GLN A 161 -13.03 -18.68 12.02
C GLN A 161 -12.24 -18.93 13.30
N ARG A 162 -10.90 -19.00 13.22
CA ARG A 162 -10.04 -19.16 14.41
C ARG A 162 -10.13 -17.95 15.35
N VAL A 163 -10.10 -16.74 14.82
CA VAL A 163 -10.23 -15.50 15.61
C VAL A 163 -11.60 -15.43 16.28
N ASN A 164 -12.67 -15.72 15.56
CA ASN A 164 -14.04 -15.71 16.09
C ASN A 164 -14.28 -16.81 17.14
N SER A 165 -13.67 -17.99 16.97
CA SER A 165 -13.71 -19.05 17.98
C SER A 165 -13.00 -18.67 19.28
N LEU A 166 -11.96 -17.86 19.20
CA LEU A 166 -11.21 -17.37 20.37
C LEU A 166 -11.93 -16.22 21.09
N ASN A 167 -12.73 -15.41 20.38
CA ASN A 167 -13.34 -14.21 20.92
C ASN A 167 -14.81 -14.33 21.31
N ASN A 168 -15.44 -15.51 21.18
CA ASN A 168 -16.90 -15.75 21.44
C ASN A 168 -17.82 -14.71 20.75
N LYS A 169 -17.40 -14.08 19.68
CA LYS A 169 -18.18 -13.09 18.92
C LYS A 169 -18.89 -13.76 17.74
N LYS A 170 -20.08 -13.24 17.47
CA LYS A 170 -20.98 -13.70 16.41
C LYS A 170 -20.23 -13.95 15.11
N GLN A 171 -20.52 -15.10 14.52
CA GLN A 171 -20.07 -15.57 13.21
C GLN A 171 -20.19 -14.45 12.18
N THR A 172 -19.07 -13.96 11.69
CA THR A 172 -19.05 -13.00 10.57
C THR A 172 -19.55 -13.75 9.36
N ASP A 173 -20.61 -13.23 8.73
CA ASP A 173 -21.29 -13.95 7.66
C ASP A 173 -20.32 -14.08 6.46
N TYR A 174 -19.95 -15.32 6.13
CA TYR A 174 -19.01 -15.64 5.04
C TYR A 174 -19.45 -15.04 3.70
N GLU A 175 -20.79 -15.00 3.49
CA GLU A 175 -21.39 -14.38 2.30
C GLU A 175 -21.15 -12.86 2.23
N THR A 176 -21.11 -12.18 3.37
CA THR A 176 -20.81 -10.75 3.43
C THR A 176 -19.36 -10.45 3.04
N ILE A 177 -18.42 -11.33 3.45
CA ILE A 177 -17.00 -11.20 3.09
C ILE A 177 -16.81 -11.38 1.59
N ILE A 178 -17.45 -12.40 1.00
CA ILE A 178 -17.40 -12.65 -0.45
C ILE A 178 -18.06 -11.53 -1.23
N ALA A 179 -19.24 -11.06 -0.81
CA ALA A 179 -19.95 -9.97 -1.48
C ALA A 179 -19.16 -8.64 -1.48
N ILE A 180 -18.42 -8.36 -0.41
CA ILE A 180 -17.54 -7.19 -0.33
C ILE A 180 -16.38 -7.33 -1.33
N ASP A 181 -15.76 -8.49 -1.41
CA ASP A 181 -14.64 -8.74 -2.33
C ASP A 181 -15.09 -8.73 -3.80
N GLU A 182 -16.26 -9.30 -4.11
CA GLU A 182 -16.87 -9.26 -5.44
C GLU A 182 -17.23 -7.82 -5.86
N LEU A 183 -17.74 -6.99 -4.95
CA LEU A 183 -18.01 -5.56 -5.21
C LEU A 183 -16.75 -4.76 -5.56
N PHE A 184 -15.63 -5.07 -4.90
CA PHE A 184 -14.35 -4.40 -5.18
C PHE A 184 -13.66 -4.93 -6.45
N ASN A 185 -13.80 -6.22 -6.76
CA ASN A 185 -13.22 -6.83 -7.95
C ASN A 185 -14.03 -6.53 -9.22
N SER A 186 -15.36 -6.50 -9.16
CA SER A 186 -16.22 -6.13 -10.29
C SER A 186 -16.06 -4.67 -10.73
N ASN A 187 -15.74 -3.77 -9.81
CA ASN A 187 -15.38 -2.40 -10.16
C ASN A 187 -14.02 -2.29 -10.87
N ARG A 188 -13.11 -3.27 -10.68
CA ARG A 188 -11.83 -3.31 -11.40
C ARG A 188 -11.95 -3.79 -12.84
N GLU A 189 -12.81 -4.78 -13.12
CA GLU A 189 -12.98 -5.30 -14.48
C GLU A 189 -13.69 -4.31 -15.40
N THR A 190 -14.57 -3.46 -14.87
CA THR A 190 -15.26 -2.43 -15.65
C THR A 190 -14.39 -1.23 -16.04
N GLU A 191 -13.30 -0.96 -15.31
CA GLU A 191 -12.33 0.09 -15.68
C GLU A 191 -11.30 -0.37 -16.73
N PHE A 192 -10.99 -1.69 -16.80
CA PHE A 192 -10.05 -2.23 -17.80
C PHE A 192 -10.64 -2.42 -19.21
N ILE A 193 -11.97 -2.36 -19.37
CA ILE A 193 -12.65 -2.54 -20.68
C ILE A 193 -12.95 -1.20 -21.37
N ARG A 194 -12.59 -0.07 -20.79
CA ARG A 194 -12.85 1.28 -21.34
C ARG A 194 -11.62 2.05 -21.81
N ASN A 195 -10.51 1.36 -22.10
CA ASN A 195 -9.37 1.96 -22.80
C ASN A 195 -8.92 1.10 -23.96
#